data_cde7e309c5875912cd42556b41102c92
#
_entry.id   cde7e309c5875912cd42556b41102c92
#
_cell.length_a   1.000
_cell.length_b   1.000
_cell.length_c   1.000
_cell.angle_alpha   90.00
_cell.angle_beta   90.00
_cell.angle_gamma   90.00
#
_symmetry.space_group_name_H-M   'P 1'
#
loop_
_entity.id
_entity.type
_entity.pdbx_description
1 polymer ?
#
loop_
_entity_poly.entity_id
_entity_poly.type
_entity_poly.pdbx_seq_one_letter_code
_entity_poly.pdbx_strand_id
1 'polypeptide(L)'
;MKTEPSGRNLRTLIIHRALTPYRIDLFNALYSRYGCDIYFEEKEAENHSFNQSLLKSRVRFPYKYLSPGVVGIKNLRWDIFKLVARGRYDLVLTSEINLTTLLALAARYIASPHSRIVPMVDDSYSLAQKTVKKQLDLKEIILESGMLDGLILCDRRAQEVYSHKFGKGHRYHTLPILQEEEMIREILPPLYPDAAALRSHYTHHSSDKILLYVGRLSPEKNLDSLISAFSRAFELQNNVHLVLVGDGPLEGFLRAKAEKTPCRQRIHFAGRKEGKELYSHYLMADAFVLASILERFGAVANEALTIGLPSAISRATGIASMLQETREVVLFDPFSLEQIEEALQATLHLADTPWHPDRSSLMPQTFGEILPPLYAFLER
;
A
#
# COMPACT_ATOMS: atom_id res chain seq x y z
N MET A 1 10.63 30.07 8.28
CA MET A 1 9.78 30.44 9.44
C MET A 1 9.25 29.13 10.05
N LYS A 2 9.62 28.82 11.30
CA LYS A 2 9.04 27.67 12.02
C LYS A 2 7.61 28.06 12.40
N THR A 3 6.62 27.48 11.72
CA THR A 3 5.23 27.55 12.14
C THR A 3 5.08 26.74 13.41
N GLU A 4 4.78 27.38 14.53
CA GLU A 4 4.40 26.68 15.75
C GLU A 4 3.15 25.83 15.52
N PRO A 5 3.10 24.59 16.06
CA PRO A 5 1.93 23.74 15.90
C PRO A 5 0.78 24.29 16.74
N SER A 6 -0.26 24.83 16.10
CA SER A 6 -1.53 25.21 16.72
C SER A 6 -2.44 23.98 16.93
N GLY A 7 -1.97 22.96 17.61
CA GLY A 7 -2.75 21.78 17.96
C GLY A 7 -2.56 21.43 19.42
N ARG A 8 -3.54 20.78 20.08
CA ARG A 8 -3.35 20.20 21.41
C ARG A 8 -2.07 19.36 21.37
N ASN A 9 -1.17 19.61 22.31
CA ASN A 9 0.10 18.88 22.41
C ASN A 9 -0.19 17.45 22.92
N LEU A 10 -0.68 16.58 22.00
CA LEU A 10 -1.02 15.20 22.31
C LEU A 10 0.26 14.38 22.42
N ARG A 11 0.55 13.90 23.62
CA ARG A 11 1.65 12.95 23.80
C ARG A 11 1.27 11.61 23.15
N THR A 12 1.90 11.33 22.00
CA THR A 12 1.49 10.24 21.11
C THR A 12 2.55 9.14 21.06
N LEU A 13 2.10 7.90 21.18
CA LEU A 13 2.89 6.68 20.97
C LEU A 13 2.42 5.98 19.69
N ILE A 14 3.35 5.60 18.83
CA ILE A 14 3.09 4.75 17.67
C ILE A 14 3.84 3.43 17.84
N ILE A 15 3.11 2.32 17.79
CA ILE A 15 3.67 0.97 17.77
C ILE A 15 3.27 0.33 16.45
N HIS A 16 4.24 0.10 15.58
CA HIS A 16 3.99 -0.48 14.27
C HIS A 16 4.83 -1.73 14.05
N ARG A 17 4.36 -2.65 13.20
CA ARG A 17 5.01 -3.93 13.00
C ARG A 17 6.44 -3.80 12.51
N ALA A 18 6.65 -3.08 11.42
CA ALA A 18 7.97 -2.85 10.84
C ALA A 18 7.99 -1.52 10.06
N LEU A 19 9.19 -1.00 9.82
CA LEU A 19 9.37 0.16 8.93
C LEU A 19 9.18 -0.28 7.48
N THR A 20 8.17 0.29 6.82
CA THR A 20 7.82 0.01 5.42
C THR A 20 7.84 1.29 4.59
N PRO A 21 8.25 1.24 3.30
CA PRO A 21 8.40 2.44 2.47
C PRO A 21 7.12 3.28 2.37
N TYR A 22 5.97 2.64 2.31
CA TYR A 22 4.66 3.28 2.15
C TYR A 22 4.07 3.87 3.45
N ARG A 23 4.73 3.70 4.61
CA ARG A 23 4.32 4.29 5.90
C ARG A 23 5.23 5.41 6.38
N ILE A 24 6.40 5.59 5.75
CA ILE A 24 7.41 6.59 6.18
C ILE A 24 6.81 8.00 6.15
N ASP A 25 6.12 8.35 5.09
CA ASP A 25 5.59 9.72 4.91
C ASP A 25 4.53 10.03 5.97
N LEU A 26 3.65 9.07 6.27
CA LEU A 26 2.67 9.19 7.37
C LEU A 26 3.37 9.38 8.73
N PHE A 27 4.40 8.59 9.03
CA PHE A 27 5.10 8.72 10.32
C PHE A 27 5.94 9.99 10.40
N ASN A 28 6.52 10.47 9.30
CA ASN A 28 7.15 11.78 9.21
C ASN A 28 6.14 12.90 9.55
N ALA A 29 4.94 12.85 8.96
CA ALA A 29 3.89 13.83 9.19
C ALA A 29 3.38 13.81 10.65
N LEU A 30 3.11 12.62 11.20
CA LEU A 30 2.68 12.48 12.60
C LEU A 30 3.78 12.92 13.58
N TYR A 31 5.04 12.60 13.30
CA TYR A 31 6.16 13.07 14.12
C TYR A 31 6.31 14.60 14.06
N SER A 32 6.22 15.19 12.88
CA SER A 32 6.26 16.65 12.72
C SER A 32 5.13 17.35 13.48
N ARG A 33 3.93 16.73 13.53
CA ARG A 33 2.74 17.30 14.21
C ARG A 33 2.77 17.14 15.71
N TYR A 34 3.15 15.94 16.22
CA TYR A 34 2.95 15.57 17.64
C TYR A 34 4.26 15.25 18.38
N GLY A 35 5.41 15.15 17.71
CA GLY A 35 6.66 14.69 18.35
C GLY A 35 6.56 13.26 18.89
N CYS A 36 5.91 12.36 18.13
CA CYS A 36 5.57 11.00 18.57
C CYS A 36 6.78 10.18 19.02
N ASP A 37 6.61 9.36 20.05
CA ASP A 37 7.48 8.21 20.32
C ASP A 37 7.10 7.07 19.36
N ILE A 38 8.06 6.57 18.54
CA ILE A 38 7.79 5.56 17.53
C ILE A 38 8.61 4.29 17.81
N TYR A 39 7.90 3.16 17.89
CA TYR A 39 8.49 1.85 18.12
C TYR A 39 8.07 0.85 17.03
N PHE A 40 9.04 0.03 16.60
CA PHE A 40 8.78 -1.08 15.69
C PHE A 40 8.93 -2.42 16.39
N GLU A 41 8.05 -3.36 16.09
CA GLU A 41 8.08 -4.72 16.64
C GLU A 41 9.18 -5.55 15.99
N GLU A 42 9.43 -5.37 14.71
CA GLU A 42 10.34 -6.18 13.89
C GLU A 42 11.28 -5.29 13.08
N LYS A 43 12.49 -5.77 12.85
CA LYS A 43 13.47 -5.05 12.02
C LYS A 43 13.16 -5.11 10.53
N GLU A 44 12.50 -6.19 10.11
CA GLU A 44 12.11 -6.44 8.72
C GLU A 44 10.65 -6.88 8.68
N ALA A 45 9.94 -6.49 7.64
CA ALA A 45 8.58 -6.95 7.41
C ALA A 45 8.60 -8.42 6.97
N GLU A 46 7.73 -9.26 7.53
CA GLU A 46 7.58 -10.65 7.11
C GLU A 46 7.40 -10.74 5.58
N ASN A 47 8.20 -11.57 4.94
CA ASN A 47 8.18 -11.80 3.48
C ASN A 47 8.55 -10.58 2.60
N HIS A 48 9.09 -9.50 3.16
CA HIS A 48 9.55 -8.33 2.41
C HIS A 48 10.89 -7.86 2.96
N SER A 49 11.98 -8.09 2.22
CA SER A 49 13.27 -7.46 2.48
C SER A 49 13.34 -6.14 1.72
N PHE A 50 13.17 -5.02 2.40
CA PHE A 50 13.36 -3.70 1.81
C PHE A 50 14.82 -3.25 1.97
N ASN A 51 15.32 -2.45 1.03
CA ASN A 51 16.63 -1.83 1.15
C ASN A 51 16.66 -0.87 2.36
N GLN A 52 17.28 -1.31 3.44
CA GLN A 52 17.30 -0.60 4.72
C GLN A 52 18.02 0.76 4.64
N SER A 53 19.03 0.91 3.78
CA SER A 53 19.72 2.20 3.58
C SER A 53 18.80 3.22 2.89
N LEU A 54 18.05 2.78 1.88
CA LEU A 54 17.08 3.63 1.18
C LEU A 54 15.92 4.03 2.10
N LEU A 55 15.41 3.10 2.92
CA LEU A 55 14.37 3.43 3.89
C LEU A 55 14.86 4.48 4.90
N LYS A 56 16.04 4.27 5.47
CA LYS A 56 16.61 5.18 6.48
C LYS A 56 16.86 6.60 5.95
N SER A 57 17.19 6.75 4.67
CA SER A 57 17.38 8.09 4.08
C SER A 57 16.11 8.94 4.01
N ARG A 58 14.93 8.29 3.99
CA ARG A 58 13.61 8.96 3.97
C ARG A 58 13.04 9.25 5.37
N VAL A 59 13.53 8.60 6.42
CA VAL A 59 13.02 8.72 7.78
C VAL A 59 13.49 10.03 8.43
N ARG A 60 12.55 10.86 8.90
CA ARG A 60 12.80 12.14 9.58
C ARG A 60 12.44 12.12 11.08
N PHE A 61 12.20 10.93 11.66
CA PHE A 61 11.83 10.72 13.06
C PHE A 61 12.78 9.74 13.75
N PRO A 62 13.02 9.89 15.06
CA PRO A 62 13.71 8.88 15.86
C PRO A 62 12.77 7.68 16.09
N TYR A 63 13.31 6.49 16.07
CA TYR A 63 12.55 5.28 16.38
C TYR A 63 13.37 4.27 17.17
N LYS A 64 12.68 3.34 17.82
CA LYS A 64 13.28 2.23 18.55
C LYS A 64 12.64 0.92 18.16
N TYR A 65 13.34 -0.18 18.42
CA TYR A 65 12.76 -1.51 18.30
C TYR A 65 12.34 -2.01 19.68
N LEU A 66 11.21 -2.69 19.74
CA LEU A 66 10.78 -3.41 20.93
C LEU A 66 11.68 -4.63 21.16
N SER A 67 11.75 -5.12 22.39
CA SER A 67 12.43 -6.38 22.71
C SER A 67 11.79 -7.54 21.94
N PRO A 68 12.55 -8.60 21.64
CA PRO A 68 11.98 -9.82 21.09
C PRO A 68 10.77 -10.31 21.91
N GLY A 69 9.75 -10.84 21.24
CA GLY A 69 8.59 -11.41 21.93
C GLY A 69 8.98 -12.61 22.80
N VAL A 70 8.05 -13.03 23.66
CA VAL A 70 8.24 -14.19 24.52
C VAL A 70 8.35 -15.46 23.67
N VAL A 71 9.33 -16.31 23.98
CA VAL A 71 9.54 -17.59 23.29
C VAL A 71 8.25 -18.43 23.37
N GLY A 72 7.79 -18.91 22.23
CA GLY A 72 6.57 -19.73 22.10
C GLY A 72 5.27 -18.95 21.85
N ILE A 73 5.24 -17.63 22.09
CA ILE A 73 4.08 -16.79 21.77
C ILE A 73 4.55 -15.62 20.90
N LYS A 74 4.45 -15.80 19.59
CA LYS A 74 4.78 -14.76 18.62
C LYS A 74 3.96 -13.49 18.92
N ASN A 75 4.64 -12.35 18.98
CA ASN A 75 4.06 -11.02 19.23
C ASN A 75 3.65 -10.69 20.69
N LEU A 76 3.88 -11.53 21.68
CA LEU A 76 3.69 -11.17 23.07
C LEU A 76 4.93 -10.38 23.57
N ARG A 77 4.82 -9.06 23.67
CA ARG A 77 5.90 -8.14 24.06
C ARG A 77 5.49 -7.32 25.27
N TRP A 78 5.94 -7.70 26.46
CA TRP A 78 5.63 -6.97 27.71
C TRP A 78 6.10 -5.51 27.72
N ASP A 79 7.03 -5.14 26.84
CA ASP A 79 7.46 -3.74 26.69
C ASP A 79 6.30 -2.83 26.32
N ILE A 80 5.35 -3.31 25.53
CA ILE A 80 4.15 -2.56 25.11
C ILE A 80 3.34 -2.15 26.35
N PHE A 81 3.08 -3.10 27.24
CA PHE A 81 2.39 -2.81 28.50
C PHE A 81 3.15 -1.76 29.32
N LYS A 82 4.47 -1.93 29.49
CA LYS A 82 5.31 -0.98 30.26
C LYS A 82 5.35 0.42 29.62
N LEU A 83 5.44 0.50 28.29
CA LEU A 83 5.45 1.77 27.57
C LEU A 83 4.15 2.54 27.77
N VAL A 84 2.99 1.91 27.58
CA VAL A 84 1.69 2.55 27.76
C VAL A 84 1.44 2.89 29.23
N ALA A 85 1.72 1.97 30.17
CA ALA A 85 1.47 2.17 31.60
C ALA A 85 2.31 3.31 32.20
N ARG A 86 3.56 3.48 31.78
CA ARG A 86 4.49 4.47 32.32
C ARG A 86 4.62 5.75 31.50
N GLY A 87 4.28 5.66 30.21
CA GLY A 87 4.55 6.73 29.25
C GLY A 87 3.62 7.93 29.36
N ARG A 88 2.47 7.81 30.03
CA ARG A 88 1.44 8.88 30.14
C ARG A 88 1.06 9.45 28.77
N TYR A 89 0.83 8.58 27.80
CA TYR A 89 0.40 8.97 26.46
C TYR A 89 -1.09 9.30 26.44
N ASP A 90 -1.45 10.35 25.72
CA ASP A 90 -2.85 10.70 25.46
C ASP A 90 -3.43 9.84 24.33
N LEU A 91 -2.57 9.46 23.36
CA LEU A 91 -2.93 8.69 22.18
C LEU A 91 -1.92 7.57 21.92
N VAL A 92 -2.40 6.36 21.71
CA VAL A 92 -1.60 5.20 21.31
C VAL A 92 -2.15 4.66 19.99
N LEU A 93 -1.35 4.76 18.93
CA LEU A 93 -1.63 4.17 17.61
C LEU A 93 -0.95 2.79 17.55
N THR A 94 -1.72 1.74 17.30
CA THR A 94 -1.18 0.38 17.14
C THR A 94 -1.36 -0.11 15.70
N SER A 95 -0.47 -1.00 15.24
CA SER A 95 -0.59 -1.68 13.95
C SER A 95 -1.46 -2.91 14.10
N GLU A 96 -2.57 -2.96 13.39
CA GLU A 96 -3.54 -4.04 13.40
C GLU A 96 -4.26 -4.23 14.77
N ILE A 97 -5.26 -5.09 14.79
CA ILE A 97 -5.94 -5.52 16.03
C ILE A 97 -5.42 -6.92 16.37
N ASN A 98 -4.46 -6.97 17.27
CA ASN A 98 -3.72 -8.18 17.63
C ASN A 98 -3.28 -8.13 19.12
N LEU A 99 -2.32 -8.96 19.51
CA LEU A 99 -1.77 -8.97 20.87
C LEU A 99 -1.16 -7.62 21.29
N THR A 100 -0.59 -6.85 20.37
CA THR A 100 -0.07 -5.50 20.65
C THR A 100 -1.19 -4.58 21.11
N THR A 101 -2.30 -4.58 20.39
CA THR A 101 -3.49 -3.79 20.78
C THR A 101 -4.08 -4.28 22.10
N LEU A 102 -4.15 -5.60 22.31
CA LEU A 102 -4.65 -6.15 23.58
C LEU A 102 -3.78 -5.72 24.77
N LEU A 103 -2.45 -5.77 24.65
CA LEU A 103 -1.53 -5.32 25.70
C LEU A 103 -1.64 -3.81 25.98
N ALA A 104 -1.84 -3.00 24.94
CA ALA A 104 -2.09 -1.56 25.09
C ALA A 104 -3.43 -1.30 25.83
N LEU A 105 -4.48 -2.03 25.50
CA LEU A 105 -5.77 -1.95 26.20
C LEU A 105 -5.66 -2.41 27.67
N ALA A 106 -4.94 -3.49 27.94
CA ALA A 106 -4.69 -3.95 29.31
C ALA A 106 -3.92 -2.90 30.12
N ALA A 107 -2.87 -2.30 29.54
CA ALA A 107 -2.11 -1.23 30.19
C ALA A 107 -2.96 0.02 30.46
N ARG A 108 -3.83 0.40 29.50
CA ARG A 108 -4.80 1.47 29.69
C ARG A 108 -5.72 1.18 30.88
N TYR A 109 -6.33 0.01 30.90
CA TYR A 109 -7.28 -0.35 31.95
C TYR A 109 -6.66 -0.34 33.36
N ILE A 110 -5.40 -0.83 33.47
CA ILE A 110 -4.74 -1.00 34.79
C ILE A 110 -4.03 0.27 35.23
N ALA A 111 -3.39 1.03 34.34
CA ALA A 111 -2.42 2.04 34.72
C ALA A 111 -2.54 3.40 34.00
N SER A 112 -3.24 3.48 32.89
CA SER A 112 -3.31 4.71 32.07
C SER A 112 -4.71 4.95 31.50
N PRO A 113 -5.75 5.14 32.32
CA PRO A 113 -7.14 5.20 31.91
C PRO A 113 -7.46 6.38 30.96
N HIS A 114 -6.60 7.38 30.88
CA HIS A 114 -6.72 8.53 29.99
C HIS A 114 -6.20 8.27 28.56
N SER A 115 -5.41 7.20 28.37
CA SER A 115 -4.84 6.90 27.05
C SER A 115 -5.90 6.39 26.07
N ARG A 116 -6.02 7.02 24.93
CA ARG A 116 -6.87 6.54 23.82
C ARG A 116 -6.11 5.53 22.97
N ILE A 117 -6.73 4.40 22.67
CA ILE A 117 -6.14 3.33 21.84
C ILE A 117 -6.85 3.29 20.49
N VAL A 118 -6.09 3.56 19.43
CA VAL A 118 -6.61 3.64 18.05
C VAL A 118 -5.75 2.78 17.12
N PRO A 119 -6.20 1.58 16.77
CA PRO A 119 -5.51 0.74 15.80
C PRO A 119 -5.60 1.28 14.37
N MET A 120 -4.51 1.12 13.62
CA MET A 120 -4.45 1.29 12.16
C MET A 120 -4.51 -0.09 11.51
N VAL A 121 -5.55 -0.37 10.73
CA VAL A 121 -5.83 -1.68 10.15
C VAL A 121 -5.76 -1.60 8.63
N ASP A 122 -4.85 -2.38 8.06
CA ASP A 122 -4.60 -2.41 6.62
C ASP A 122 -5.46 -3.49 5.93
N ASP A 123 -6.76 -3.57 6.27
CA ASP A 123 -7.68 -4.48 5.61
C ASP A 123 -8.30 -3.83 4.36
N SER A 124 -8.19 -4.53 3.23
CA SER A 124 -9.04 -4.28 2.07
C SER A 124 -10.47 -4.80 2.32
N TYR A 125 -11.42 -4.44 1.46
CA TYR A 125 -12.79 -4.92 1.52
C TYR A 125 -12.91 -6.45 1.67
N SER A 126 -12.15 -7.21 0.87
CA SER A 126 -12.18 -8.67 0.91
C SER A 126 -11.65 -9.24 2.23
N LEU A 127 -10.64 -8.61 2.83
CA LEU A 127 -10.12 -8.99 4.15
C LEU A 127 -11.11 -8.64 5.26
N ALA A 128 -11.74 -7.47 5.20
CA ALA A 128 -12.78 -7.07 6.13
C ALA A 128 -13.96 -8.05 6.12
N GLN A 129 -14.42 -8.46 4.94
CA GLN A 129 -15.49 -9.46 4.82
C GLN A 129 -15.10 -10.82 5.42
N LYS A 130 -13.84 -11.25 5.28
CA LYS A 130 -13.35 -12.48 5.91
C LYS A 130 -13.31 -12.35 7.43
N THR A 131 -12.84 -11.21 7.93
CA THR A 131 -12.78 -10.92 9.38
C THR A 131 -14.17 -11.01 10.01
N VAL A 132 -15.18 -10.38 9.42
CA VAL A 132 -16.54 -10.36 9.99
C VAL A 132 -17.29 -11.71 9.88
N LYS A 133 -16.80 -12.62 9.05
CA LYS A 133 -17.33 -14.00 8.94
C LYS A 133 -16.69 -14.99 9.90
N LYS A 134 -15.52 -14.65 10.45
CA LYS A 134 -14.76 -15.49 11.37
C LYS A 134 -15.35 -15.34 12.78
N GLN A 135 -15.64 -16.43 13.45
CA GLN A 135 -16.17 -16.43 14.82
C GLN A 135 -15.01 -16.68 15.82
N LEU A 136 -15.08 -16.03 16.98
CA LEU A 136 -14.16 -16.22 18.11
C LEU A 136 -12.68 -15.96 17.82
N ASP A 137 -12.37 -14.98 16.97
CA ASP A 137 -11.01 -14.48 16.79
C ASP A 137 -10.73 -13.33 17.78
N LEU A 138 -9.49 -13.20 18.26
CA LEU A 138 -9.04 -12.10 19.14
C LEU A 138 -9.43 -10.72 18.58
N LYS A 139 -9.34 -10.54 17.28
CA LYS A 139 -9.72 -9.30 16.59
C LYS A 139 -11.23 -9.00 16.78
N GLU A 140 -12.08 -9.99 16.62
CA GLU A 140 -13.52 -9.86 16.83
C GLU A 140 -13.86 -9.53 18.28
N ILE A 141 -13.26 -10.25 19.24
CA ILE A 141 -13.45 -10.01 20.67
C ILE A 141 -13.10 -8.56 21.04
N ILE A 142 -11.97 -8.04 20.56
CA ILE A 142 -11.56 -6.65 20.84
C ILE A 142 -12.55 -5.66 20.21
N LEU A 143 -13.01 -5.90 18.98
CA LEU A 143 -13.96 -5.03 18.29
C LEU A 143 -15.33 -5.02 18.98
N GLU A 144 -15.83 -6.17 19.42
CA GLU A 144 -17.11 -6.27 20.11
C GLU A 144 -17.08 -5.71 21.55
N SER A 145 -15.89 -5.67 22.16
CA SER A 145 -15.75 -5.16 23.54
C SER A 145 -16.08 -3.68 23.69
N GLY A 146 -16.09 -2.90 22.62
CA GLY A 146 -16.27 -1.44 22.67
C GLY A 146 -15.12 -0.68 23.33
N MET A 147 -13.97 -1.34 23.60
CA MET A 147 -12.84 -0.73 24.34
C MET A 147 -11.95 0.15 23.47
N LEU A 148 -12.08 0.14 22.13
CA LEU A 148 -11.29 0.99 21.24
C LEU A 148 -11.88 2.40 21.15
N ASP A 149 -11.04 3.42 21.18
CA ASP A 149 -11.47 4.83 21.08
C ASP A 149 -11.65 5.27 19.61
N GLY A 150 -11.20 4.46 18.69
CA GLY A 150 -11.36 4.65 17.25
C GLY A 150 -10.66 3.57 16.46
N LEU A 151 -10.90 3.57 15.16
CA LEU A 151 -10.33 2.64 14.21
C LEU A 151 -9.98 3.35 12.91
N ILE A 152 -8.76 3.21 12.46
CA ILE A 152 -8.29 3.75 11.18
C ILE A 152 -8.18 2.58 10.19
N LEU A 153 -8.82 2.70 9.02
CA LEU A 153 -8.78 1.69 7.96
C LEU A 153 -8.27 2.30 6.65
N CYS A 154 -7.59 1.51 5.83
CA CYS A 154 -7.03 2.00 4.57
C CYS A 154 -8.03 1.97 3.39
N ASP A 155 -9.13 1.24 3.50
CA ASP A 155 -10.18 1.09 2.46
C ASP A 155 -11.54 1.52 3.02
N ARG A 156 -12.22 2.46 2.34
CA ARG A 156 -13.55 2.95 2.73
C ARG A 156 -14.59 1.83 2.80
N ARG A 157 -14.56 0.89 1.87
CA ARG A 157 -15.49 -0.27 1.86
C ARG A 157 -15.22 -1.18 3.05
N ALA A 158 -13.96 -1.34 3.46
CA ALA A 158 -13.61 -2.06 4.69
C ALA A 158 -14.19 -1.34 5.92
N GLN A 159 -14.09 -0.01 5.97
CA GLN A 159 -14.71 0.78 7.05
C GLN A 159 -16.23 0.56 7.12
N GLU A 160 -16.92 0.54 5.99
CA GLU A 160 -18.37 0.27 5.91
C GLU A 160 -18.73 -1.11 6.47
N VAL A 161 -17.96 -2.16 6.09
CA VAL A 161 -18.12 -3.52 6.62
C VAL A 161 -17.95 -3.56 8.15
N TYR A 162 -16.90 -2.92 8.68
CA TYR A 162 -16.63 -2.88 10.12
C TYR A 162 -17.71 -2.09 10.88
N SER A 163 -18.10 -0.92 10.38
CA SER A 163 -19.09 -0.08 11.02
C SER A 163 -20.49 -0.73 11.02
N HIS A 164 -20.81 -1.52 10.00
CA HIS A 164 -22.07 -2.26 9.94
C HIS A 164 -22.10 -3.42 10.96
N LYS A 165 -21.01 -4.20 11.08
CA LYS A 165 -20.98 -5.35 12.00
C LYS A 165 -20.78 -4.94 13.45
N PHE A 166 -19.83 -4.07 13.75
CA PHE A 166 -19.43 -3.74 15.11
C PHE A 166 -20.09 -2.45 15.64
N GLY A 167 -20.99 -1.89 14.85
CA GLY A 167 -21.85 -0.80 15.26
C GLY A 167 -21.15 0.56 15.32
N LYS A 168 -21.96 1.56 15.70
CA LYS A 168 -21.55 2.97 15.77
C LYS A 168 -20.83 3.33 17.08
N GLY A 169 -20.55 2.35 17.95
CA GLY A 169 -19.86 2.58 19.23
C GLY A 169 -18.39 2.96 19.08
N HIS A 170 -17.79 2.63 17.94
CA HIS A 170 -16.43 3.05 17.60
C HIS A 170 -16.45 4.26 16.65
N ARG A 171 -15.45 5.10 16.81
CA ARG A 171 -15.16 6.14 15.81
C ARG A 171 -14.33 5.51 14.69
N TYR A 172 -14.69 5.77 13.46
CA TYR A 172 -14.00 5.23 12.28
C TYR A 172 -13.40 6.37 11.45
N HIS A 173 -12.23 6.12 10.88
CA HIS A 173 -11.59 7.00 9.92
C HIS A 173 -10.99 6.20 8.77
N THR A 174 -11.23 6.62 7.53
CA THR A 174 -10.53 6.06 6.36
C THR A 174 -9.26 6.86 6.11
N LEU A 175 -8.12 6.17 6.12
CA LEU A 175 -6.81 6.74 5.82
C LEU A 175 -6.15 5.91 4.71
N PRO A 176 -6.26 6.32 3.45
CA PRO A 176 -5.57 5.66 2.34
C PRO A 176 -4.05 5.63 2.56
N ILE A 177 -3.39 4.60 2.02
CA ILE A 177 -1.93 4.47 2.09
C ILE A 177 -1.31 5.22 0.90
N LEU A 178 -1.24 6.54 1.00
CA LEU A 178 -0.64 7.41 -0.01
C LEU A 178 0.79 7.78 0.38
N GLN A 179 1.61 7.97 -0.63
CA GLN A 179 2.95 8.54 -0.50
C GLN A 179 2.93 10.03 -0.83
N GLU A 180 3.89 10.78 -0.29
CA GLU A 180 4.03 12.21 -0.55
C GLU A 180 4.38 12.44 -2.03
N GLU A 181 3.42 12.96 -2.79
CA GLU A 181 3.51 13.11 -4.24
C GLU A 181 4.66 14.01 -4.65
N GLU A 182 4.85 15.15 -3.97
CA GLU A 182 5.91 16.10 -4.27
C GLU A 182 7.30 15.45 -4.21
N MET A 183 7.55 14.63 -3.18
CA MET A 183 8.81 13.89 -3.05
C MET A 183 9.06 12.90 -4.17
N ILE A 184 8.00 12.20 -4.64
CA ILE A 184 8.11 11.31 -5.78
C ILE A 184 8.45 12.13 -7.02
N ARG A 185 7.71 13.19 -7.29
CA ARG A 185 7.84 14.00 -8.50
C ARG A 185 9.18 14.74 -8.59
N GLU A 186 9.74 15.16 -7.47
CA GLU A 186 11.08 15.80 -7.43
C GLU A 186 12.21 14.90 -7.94
N ILE A 187 12.11 13.59 -7.76
CA ILE A 187 13.16 12.65 -8.17
C ILE A 187 13.01 12.16 -9.60
N LEU A 188 11.89 12.45 -10.30
CA LEU A 188 11.61 11.92 -11.64
C LEU A 188 12.43 12.59 -12.77
N PRO A 189 12.56 13.93 -12.87
CA PRO A 189 13.20 14.57 -14.03
C PRO A 189 14.62 14.09 -14.31
N PRO A 190 15.50 13.87 -13.31
CA PRO A 190 16.84 13.31 -13.55
C PRO A 190 16.84 11.90 -14.15
N LEU A 191 15.71 11.16 -14.05
CA LEU A 191 15.58 9.78 -14.53
C LEU A 191 15.02 9.67 -15.97
N TYR A 192 14.60 10.77 -16.59
CA TYR A 192 14.01 10.74 -17.93
C TYR A 192 14.96 10.13 -19.00
N PRO A 193 16.26 10.44 -19.03
CA PRO A 193 17.19 9.80 -19.95
C PRO A 193 17.31 8.28 -19.71
N ASP A 194 17.36 7.87 -18.44
CA ASP A 194 17.46 6.45 -18.08
C ASP A 194 16.19 5.70 -18.49
N ALA A 195 15.03 6.31 -18.29
CA ALA A 195 13.73 5.76 -18.70
C ALA A 195 13.64 5.60 -20.24
N ALA A 196 14.12 6.57 -21.01
CA ALA A 196 14.15 6.52 -22.46
C ALA A 196 15.08 5.39 -22.97
N ALA A 197 16.27 5.27 -22.39
CA ALA A 197 17.21 4.20 -22.69
C ALA A 197 16.64 2.82 -22.33
N LEU A 198 15.99 2.71 -21.15
CA LEU A 198 15.35 1.48 -20.71
C LEU A 198 14.17 1.09 -21.60
N ARG A 199 13.36 2.06 -22.05
CA ARG A 199 12.27 1.82 -23.01
C ARG A 199 12.81 1.21 -24.29
N SER A 200 13.90 1.74 -24.85
CA SER A 200 14.53 1.23 -26.08
C SER A 200 15.07 -0.19 -25.95
N HIS A 201 15.26 -0.69 -24.73
CA HIS A 201 15.61 -2.09 -24.50
C HIS A 201 14.43 -3.05 -24.72
N TYR A 202 13.21 -2.61 -24.45
CA TYR A 202 12.00 -3.41 -24.58
C TYR A 202 11.23 -3.18 -25.89
N THR A 203 11.45 -2.04 -26.56
CA THR A 203 10.71 -1.62 -27.76
C THR A 203 11.64 -1.43 -28.93
N HIS A 204 11.14 -1.71 -30.16
CA HIS A 204 11.89 -1.57 -31.41
C HIS A 204 11.32 -0.47 -32.30
N HIS A 205 10.07 -0.08 -32.08
CA HIS A 205 9.37 0.94 -32.85
C HIS A 205 8.76 1.99 -31.92
N SER A 206 8.59 3.21 -32.42
CA SER A 206 7.96 4.30 -31.66
C SER A 206 6.48 4.06 -31.34
N SER A 207 5.83 3.17 -32.10
CA SER A 207 4.46 2.73 -31.87
C SER A 207 4.31 1.66 -30.78
N ASP A 208 5.42 1.08 -30.31
CA ASP A 208 5.37 0.03 -29.31
C ASP A 208 4.89 0.58 -27.98
N LYS A 209 4.05 -0.19 -27.30
CA LYS A 209 3.47 0.15 -25.99
C LYS A 209 3.98 -0.81 -24.92
N ILE A 210 4.23 -0.27 -23.74
CA ILE A 210 4.67 -1.04 -22.56
C ILE A 210 3.58 -1.00 -21.50
N LEU A 211 3.03 -2.18 -21.19
CA LEU A 211 2.20 -2.42 -20.03
C LEU A 211 3.09 -2.89 -18.87
N LEU A 212 3.09 -2.18 -17.77
CA LEU A 212 3.93 -2.45 -16.61
C LEU A 212 3.15 -3.10 -15.47
N TYR A 213 3.72 -4.14 -14.88
CA TYR A 213 3.36 -4.66 -13.57
C TYR A 213 4.53 -4.46 -12.60
N VAL A 214 4.23 -4.06 -11.36
CA VAL A 214 5.20 -3.99 -10.27
C VAL A 214 4.64 -4.71 -9.04
N GLY A 215 5.42 -5.63 -8.51
CA GLY A 215 5.06 -6.33 -7.28
C GLY A 215 5.68 -7.72 -7.16
N ARG A 216 5.40 -8.37 -6.04
CA ARG A 216 5.88 -9.74 -5.78
C ARG A 216 5.26 -10.73 -6.76
N LEU A 217 6.03 -11.71 -7.23
CA LEU A 217 5.54 -12.79 -8.08
C LEU A 217 4.97 -13.92 -7.22
N SER A 218 3.76 -13.70 -6.67
CA SER A 218 3.10 -14.57 -5.69
C SER A 218 1.62 -14.82 -6.03
N PRO A 219 0.98 -15.86 -5.48
CA PRO A 219 -0.37 -16.28 -5.87
C PRO A 219 -1.43 -15.17 -5.79
N GLU A 220 -1.38 -14.35 -4.75
CA GLU A 220 -2.33 -13.26 -4.52
C GLU A 220 -2.26 -12.15 -5.58
N LYS A 221 -1.19 -12.09 -6.37
CA LYS A 221 -1.00 -11.10 -7.44
C LYS A 221 -1.64 -11.50 -8.77
N ASN A 222 -2.10 -12.76 -8.89
CA ASN A 222 -2.88 -13.26 -10.02
C ASN A 222 -2.20 -13.11 -11.40
N LEU A 223 -0.87 -13.24 -11.42
CA LEU A 223 -0.08 -13.05 -12.64
C LEU A 223 -0.29 -14.17 -13.67
N ASP A 224 -0.76 -15.32 -13.23
CA ASP A 224 -1.18 -16.42 -14.11
C ASP A 224 -2.33 -15.97 -15.02
N SER A 225 -3.38 -15.39 -14.47
CA SER A 225 -4.49 -14.82 -15.22
C SER A 225 -4.07 -13.61 -16.05
N LEU A 226 -3.18 -12.75 -15.52
CA LEU A 226 -2.67 -11.59 -16.25
C LEU A 226 -1.93 -12.01 -17.54
N ILE A 227 -1.03 -13.00 -17.46
CA ILE A 227 -0.30 -13.50 -18.63
C ILE A 227 -1.27 -14.13 -19.65
N SER A 228 -2.30 -14.86 -19.17
CA SER A 228 -3.32 -15.44 -20.05
C SER A 228 -4.14 -14.35 -20.76
N ALA A 229 -4.62 -13.35 -20.03
CA ALA A 229 -5.38 -12.24 -20.56
C ALA A 229 -4.54 -11.40 -21.55
N PHE A 230 -3.28 -11.09 -21.20
CA PHE A 230 -2.36 -10.39 -22.09
C PHE A 230 -2.17 -11.14 -23.41
N SER A 231 -1.94 -12.46 -23.33
CA SER A 231 -1.76 -13.29 -24.51
C SER A 231 -3.01 -13.26 -25.41
N ARG A 232 -4.21 -13.35 -24.85
CA ARG A 232 -5.47 -13.30 -25.62
C ARG A 232 -5.74 -11.92 -26.20
N ALA A 233 -5.55 -10.86 -25.38
CA ALA A 233 -5.82 -9.49 -25.80
C ALA A 233 -4.93 -9.02 -26.96
N PHE A 234 -3.68 -9.50 -27.03
CA PHE A 234 -2.64 -8.97 -27.91
C PHE A 234 -1.95 -10.04 -28.77
N GLU A 235 -2.58 -11.20 -28.99
CA GLU A 235 -2.03 -12.28 -29.84
C GLU A 235 -1.67 -11.78 -31.24
N LEU A 236 -2.55 -10.99 -31.85
CA LEU A 236 -2.39 -10.46 -33.21
C LEU A 236 -1.68 -9.10 -33.28
N GLN A 237 -1.37 -8.48 -32.12
CA GLN A 237 -0.74 -7.16 -32.03
C GLN A 237 0.72 -7.31 -31.56
N ASN A 238 1.67 -7.11 -32.47
CA ASN A 238 3.09 -7.32 -32.18
C ASN A 238 3.78 -6.12 -31.49
N ASN A 239 3.06 -5.04 -31.26
CA ASN A 239 3.58 -3.78 -30.71
C ASN A 239 3.25 -3.55 -29.24
N VAL A 240 2.74 -4.55 -28.51
CA VAL A 240 2.45 -4.42 -27.07
C VAL A 240 3.34 -5.36 -26.27
N HIS A 241 4.04 -4.83 -25.27
CA HIS A 241 4.95 -5.53 -24.39
C HIS A 241 4.42 -5.52 -22.94
N LEU A 242 4.54 -6.64 -22.23
CA LEU A 242 4.27 -6.76 -20.80
C LEU A 242 5.60 -6.87 -20.07
N VAL A 243 5.88 -5.91 -19.19
CA VAL A 243 7.07 -5.91 -18.33
C VAL A 243 6.67 -6.18 -16.90
N LEU A 244 7.18 -7.28 -16.32
CA LEU A 244 6.93 -7.73 -14.96
C LEU A 244 8.14 -7.40 -14.09
N VAL A 245 7.99 -6.41 -13.21
CA VAL A 245 9.02 -5.97 -12.25
C VAL A 245 8.72 -6.58 -10.88
N GLY A 246 9.66 -7.36 -10.38
CA GLY A 246 9.57 -8.03 -9.08
C GLY A 246 10.21 -9.41 -9.10
N ASP A 247 10.16 -10.06 -7.96
CA ASP A 247 10.59 -11.43 -7.73
C ASP A 247 9.55 -12.19 -6.90
N GLY A 248 9.68 -13.49 -6.78
CA GLY A 248 8.80 -14.26 -5.91
C GLY A 248 8.71 -15.75 -6.23
N PRO A 249 7.98 -16.50 -5.39
CA PRO A 249 7.96 -17.97 -5.46
C PRO A 249 7.36 -18.53 -6.75
N LEU A 250 6.56 -17.73 -7.49
CA LEU A 250 5.95 -18.19 -8.75
C LEU A 250 6.78 -17.84 -10.00
N GLU A 251 7.96 -17.23 -9.88
CA GLU A 251 8.73 -16.76 -11.05
C GLU A 251 8.98 -17.89 -12.07
N GLY A 252 9.47 -19.04 -11.63
CA GLY A 252 9.73 -20.18 -12.52
C GLY A 252 8.47 -20.68 -13.23
N PHE A 253 7.35 -20.76 -12.51
CA PHE A 253 6.06 -21.14 -13.07
C PHE A 253 5.57 -20.12 -14.12
N LEU A 254 5.64 -18.83 -13.82
CA LEU A 254 5.18 -17.75 -14.70
C LEU A 254 6.03 -17.65 -15.97
N ARG A 255 7.36 -17.84 -15.88
CA ARG A 255 8.25 -17.91 -17.04
C ARG A 255 7.88 -19.10 -17.94
N ALA A 256 7.71 -20.30 -17.36
CA ALA A 256 7.32 -21.49 -18.11
C ALA A 256 5.92 -21.33 -18.77
N LYS A 257 5.03 -20.56 -18.15
CA LYS A 257 3.73 -20.21 -18.75
C LYS A 257 3.88 -19.23 -19.90
N ALA A 258 4.65 -18.14 -19.72
CA ALA A 258 4.89 -17.14 -20.75
C ALA A 258 5.50 -17.77 -22.03
N GLU A 259 6.45 -18.70 -21.88
CA GLU A 259 7.07 -19.43 -23.01
C GLU A 259 6.07 -20.24 -23.86
N LYS A 260 4.95 -20.65 -23.28
CA LYS A 260 3.90 -21.40 -23.98
C LYS A 260 2.89 -20.49 -24.70
N THR A 261 2.99 -19.16 -24.55
CA THR A 261 2.08 -18.22 -25.18
C THR A 261 2.59 -17.77 -26.56
N PRO A 262 1.72 -17.38 -27.49
CA PRO A 262 2.13 -16.71 -28.73
C PRO A 262 2.91 -15.42 -28.50
N CYS A 263 2.71 -14.80 -27.31
CA CYS A 263 3.32 -13.53 -26.93
C CYS A 263 4.66 -13.67 -26.20
N ARG A 264 5.29 -14.87 -26.14
CA ARG A 264 6.48 -15.15 -25.32
C ARG A 264 7.62 -14.14 -25.47
N GLN A 265 7.85 -13.61 -26.67
CA GLN A 265 8.90 -12.61 -26.93
C GLN A 265 8.57 -11.20 -26.42
N ARG A 266 7.32 -10.96 -26.02
CA ARG A 266 6.80 -9.66 -25.57
C ARG A 266 6.42 -9.66 -24.09
N ILE A 267 6.72 -10.74 -23.34
CA ILE A 267 6.54 -10.84 -21.90
C ILE A 267 7.92 -10.88 -21.25
N HIS A 268 8.25 -9.83 -20.54
CA HIS A 268 9.57 -9.59 -19.99
C HIS A 268 9.56 -9.64 -18.46
N PHE A 269 10.51 -10.37 -17.88
CA PHE A 269 10.71 -10.45 -16.45
C PHE A 269 11.95 -9.63 -16.07
N ALA A 270 11.74 -8.43 -15.53
CA ALA A 270 12.82 -7.48 -15.25
C ALA A 270 13.53 -7.77 -13.91
N GLY A 271 13.01 -8.71 -13.11
CA GLY A 271 13.50 -8.96 -11.75
C GLY A 271 13.12 -7.83 -10.79
N ARG A 272 13.56 -7.95 -9.54
CA ARG A 272 13.31 -6.94 -8.50
C ARG A 272 14.05 -5.65 -8.78
N LYS A 273 13.35 -4.53 -8.62
CA LYS A 273 13.89 -3.17 -8.75
C LYS A 273 13.51 -2.33 -7.54
N GLU A 274 14.37 -1.38 -7.18
CA GLU A 274 14.16 -0.45 -6.07
C GLU A 274 14.71 0.94 -6.41
N GLY A 275 14.22 1.97 -5.71
CA GLY A 275 14.70 3.34 -5.85
C GLY A 275 14.64 3.85 -7.29
N LYS A 276 15.74 4.43 -7.78
CA LYS A 276 15.81 5.04 -9.12
C LYS A 276 15.49 4.05 -10.24
N GLU A 277 15.98 2.83 -10.16
CA GLU A 277 15.69 1.81 -11.17
C GLU A 277 14.20 1.48 -11.26
N LEU A 278 13.51 1.40 -10.13
CA LEU A 278 12.06 1.18 -10.08
C LEU A 278 11.31 2.34 -10.73
N TYR A 279 11.66 3.58 -10.38
CA TYR A 279 11.01 4.76 -10.97
C TYR A 279 11.29 4.89 -12.47
N SER A 280 12.47 4.51 -12.95
CA SER A 280 12.75 4.43 -14.41
C SER A 280 11.84 3.43 -15.12
N HIS A 281 11.47 2.31 -14.47
CA HIS A 281 10.50 1.37 -15.02
C HIS A 281 9.07 1.95 -15.10
N TYR A 282 8.64 2.69 -14.08
CA TYR A 282 7.36 3.41 -14.18
C TYR A 282 7.39 4.45 -15.31
N LEU A 283 8.45 5.24 -15.40
CA LEU A 283 8.57 6.31 -16.40
C LEU A 283 8.61 5.79 -17.84
N MET A 284 9.23 4.62 -18.10
CA MET A 284 9.31 4.04 -19.43
C MET A 284 7.98 3.47 -19.94
N ALA A 285 7.04 3.16 -19.05
CA ALA A 285 5.79 2.49 -19.38
C ALA A 285 4.76 3.45 -19.98
N ASP A 286 3.82 2.91 -20.75
CA ASP A 286 2.64 3.63 -21.26
C ASP A 286 1.45 3.46 -20.32
N ALA A 287 1.30 2.29 -19.72
CA ALA A 287 0.19 1.96 -18.82
C ALA A 287 0.66 1.00 -17.70
N PHE A 288 -0.14 0.94 -16.64
CA PHE A 288 0.12 0.08 -15.49
C PHE A 288 -1.01 -0.93 -15.28
N VAL A 289 -0.70 -2.11 -14.72
CA VAL A 289 -1.70 -3.11 -14.35
C VAL A 289 -1.45 -3.69 -12.97
N LEU A 290 -2.53 -3.82 -12.16
CA LEU A 290 -2.52 -4.51 -10.88
C LEU A 290 -3.68 -5.50 -10.82
N ALA A 291 -3.41 -6.78 -11.11
CA ALA A 291 -4.42 -7.85 -11.25
C ALA A 291 -4.70 -8.63 -9.96
N SER A 292 -4.26 -8.15 -8.80
CA SER A 292 -4.32 -8.86 -7.52
C SER A 292 -5.73 -9.31 -7.14
N ILE A 293 -5.85 -10.57 -6.68
CA ILE A 293 -7.08 -11.12 -6.08
C ILE A 293 -7.16 -10.82 -4.58
N LEU A 294 -6.03 -10.45 -3.98
CA LEU A 294 -5.94 -10.00 -2.61
C LEU A 294 -4.83 -8.95 -2.51
N GLU A 295 -5.21 -7.73 -2.18
CA GLU A 295 -4.29 -6.61 -1.97
C GLU A 295 -4.82 -5.74 -0.84
N ARG A 296 -3.98 -5.46 0.17
CA ARG A 296 -4.41 -4.63 1.30
C ARG A 296 -4.80 -3.23 0.87
N PHE A 297 -3.91 -2.58 0.14
CA PHE A 297 -4.17 -1.27 -0.46
C PHE A 297 -3.79 -1.23 -1.93
N GLY A 298 -2.51 -1.40 -2.25
CA GLY A 298 -1.95 -1.27 -3.60
C GLY A 298 -1.06 -0.04 -3.74
N ALA A 299 -0.04 0.10 -2.87
CA ALA A 299 0.88 1.24 -2.90
C ALA A 299 1.59 1.43 -4.26
N VAL A 300 1.86 0.33 -4.98
CA VAL A 300 2.42 0.37 -6.34
C VAL A 300 1.47 1.03 -7.36
N ALA A 301 0.15 0.94 -7.16
CA ALA A 301 -0.82 1.67 -7.98
C ALA A 301 -0.83 3.17 -7.63
N ASN A 302 -0.66 3.53 -6.35
CA ASN A 302 -0.45 4.93 -5.97
C ASN A 302 0.79 5.50 -6.65
N GLU A 303 1.92 4.78 -6.67
CA GLU A 303 3.14 5.19 -7.38
C GLU A 303 2.89 5.39 -8.88
N ALA A 304 2.25 4.42 -9.53
CA ALA A 304 1.94 4.48 -10.97
C ALA A 304 1.06 5.69 -11.33
N LEU A 305 -0.01 5.91 -10.55
CA LEU A 305 -0.93 7.03 -10.76
C LEU A 305 -0.29 8.38 -10.45
N THR A 306 0.57 8.47 -9.42
CA THR A 306 1.35 9.68 -9.11
C THR A 306 2.29 10.06 -10.26
N ILE A 307 2.81 9.06 -10.98
CA ILE A 307 3.66 9.27 -12.18
C ILE A 307 2.82 9.55 -13.43
N GLY A 308 1.50 9.41 -13.35
CA GLY A 308 0.59 9.71 -14.46
C GLY A 308 0.39 8.55 -15.44
N LEU A 309 0.46 7.29 -14.96
CA LEU A 309 0.19 6.12 -15.78
C LEU A 309 -1.30 5.76 -15.77
N PRO A 310 -1.99 5.76 -16.91
CA PRO A 310 -3.30 5.11 -17.04
C PRO A 310 -3.20 3.67 -16.52
N SER A 311 -4.20 3.21 -15.77
CA SER A 311 -4.03 2.00 -14.98
C SER A 311 -5.24 1.06 -15.05
N ALA A 312 -4.99 -0.23 -15.28
CA ALA A 312 -5.95 -1.31 -15.08
C ALA A 312 -5.81 -1.86 -13.64
N ILE A 313 -6.81 -1.66 -12.81
CA ILE A 313 -6.75 -1.99 -11.38
C ILE A 313 -7.85 -2.96 -10.98
N SER A 314 -7.46 -4.05 -10.31
CA SER A 314 -8.40 -5.01 -9.75
C SER A 314 -9.31 -4.37 -8.68
N ARG A 315 -10.61 -4.64 -8.74
CA ARG A 315 -11.60 -4.23 -7.72
C ARG A 315 -11.33 -4.85 -6.34
N ALA A 316 -10.51 -5.90 -6.25
CA ALA A 316 -10.14 -6.54 -4.99
C ALA A 316 -9.04 -5.79 -4.22
N THR A 317 -8.46 -4.73 -4.79
CA THR A 317 -7.46 -3.88 -4.14
C THR A 317 -8.10 -2.81 -3.25
N GLY A 318 -7.46 -2.42 -2.14
CA GLY A 318 -7.97 -1.37 -1.26
C GLY A 318 -8.05 0.00 -1.94
N ILE A 319 -7.09 0.34 -2.81
CA ILE A 319 -7.07 1.62 -3.54
C ILE A 319 -8.26 1.77 -4.51
N ALA A 320 -8.83 0.66 -5.00
CA ALA A 320 -9.93 0.69 -5.96
C ALA A 320 -11.14 1.50 -5.47
N SER A 321 -11.34 1.59 -4.15
CA SER A 321 -12.48 2.33 -3.57
C SER A 321 -12.40 3.84 -3.83
N MET A 322 -11.21 4.40 -3.97
CA MET A 322 -11.01 5.83 -4.24
C MET A 322 -10.87 6.15 -5.73
N LEU A 323 -10.75 5.15 -6.61
CA LEU A 323 -10.48 5.33 -8.04
C LEU A 323 -11.73 5.22 -8.93
N GLN A 324 -12.92 5.06 -8.36
CA GLN A 324 -14.15 4.79 -9.12
C GLN A 324 -14.52 5.86 -10.14
N GLU A 325 -14.15 7.11 -9.89
CA GLU A 325 -14.45 8.26 -10.76
C GLU A 325 -13.22 8.77 -11.53
N THR A 326 -12.09 8.08 -11.42
CA THR A 326 -10.86 8.45 -12.15
C THR A 326 -10.93 7.94 -13.58
N ARG A 327 -10.96 8.84 -14.56
CA ARG A 327 -11.19 8.52 -15.98
C ARG A 327 -10.09 7.64 -16.59
N GLU A 328 -8.87 7.81 -16.13
CA GLU A 328 -7.68 7.09 -16.63
C GLU A 328 -7.48 5.75 -15.92
N VAL A 329 -8.47 5.30 -15.13
CA VAL A 329 -8.43 4.02 -14.42
C VAL A 329 -9.57 3.12 -14.87
N VAL A 330 -9.21 1.91 -15.28
CA VAL A 330 -10.17 0.85 -15.62
C VAL A 330 -10.21 -0.16 -14.47
N LEU A 331 -11.34 -0.25 -13.79
CA LEU A 331 -11.55 -1.19 -12.69
C LEU A 331 -12.20 -2.49 -13.21
N PHE A 332 -11.61 -3.65 -12.88
CA PHE A 332 -12.06 -4.96 -13.34
C PHE A 332 -12.20 -5.99 -12.20
N ASP A 333 -12.97 -7.04 -12.44
CA ASP A 333 -13.03 -8.23 -11.58
C ASP A 333 -11.82 -9.14 -11.86
N PRO A 334 -10.91 -9.37 -10.89
CA PRO A 334 -9.72 -10.19 -11.10
C PRO A 334 -10.01 -11.68 -11.30
N PHE A 335 -11.24 -12.13 -11.06
CA PHE A 335 -11.68 -13.50 -11.27
C PHE A 335 -12.28 -13.73 -12.68
N SER A 336 -12.54 -12.67 -13.45
CA SER A 336 -12.98 -12.74 -14.85
C SER A 336 -11.82 -12.48 -15.81
N LEU A 337 -11.39 -13.53 -16.52
CA LEU A 337 -10.33 -13.41 -17.53
C LEU A 337 -10.72 -12.43 -18.65
N GLU A 338 -12.00 -12.42 -19.04
CA GLU A 338 -12.56 -11.51 -20.04
C GLU A 338 -12.46 -10.05 -19.57
N GLN A 339 -12.86 -9.73 -18.33
CA GLN A 339 -12.73 -8.37 -17.81
C GLN A 339 -11.27 -7.91 -17.67
N ILE A 340 -10.34 -8.82 -17.34
CA ILE A 340 -8.91 -8.49 -17.35
C ILE A 340 -8.49 -8.12 -18.77
N GLU A 341 -8.83 -8.93 -19.78
CA GLU A 341 -8.53 -8.71 -21.17
C GLU A 341 -9.06 -7.35 -21.67
N GLU A 342 -10.35 -7.09 -21.46
CA GLU A 342 -10.98 -5.81 -21.81
C GLU A 342 -10.32 -4.61 -21.09
N ALA A 343 -9.98 -4.77 -19.82
CA ALA A 343 -9.32 -3.71 -19.06
C ALA A 343 -7.92 -3.39 -19.58
N LEU A 344 -7.14 -4.40 -20.00
CA LEU A 344 -5.83 -4.18 -20.61
C LEU A 344 -5.94 -3.39 -21.91
N GLN A 345 -6.88 -3.77 -22.79
CA GLN A 345 -7.12 -3.08 -24.05
C GLN A 345 -7.59 -1.63 -23.83
N ALA A 346 -8.59 -1.44 -22.96
CA ALA A 346 -9.11 -0.13 -22.65
C ALA A 346 -8.06 0.80 -22.05
N THR A 347 -7.22 0.28 -21.13
CA THR A 347 -6.16 1.08 -20.48
C THR A 347 -5.08 1.51 -21.50
N LEU A 348 -4.70 0.65 -22.44
CA LEU A 348 -3.77 1.03 -23.49
C LEU A 348 -4.37 2.04 -24.48
N HIS A 349 -5.69 1.99 -24.69
CA HIS A 349 -6.39 3.01 -25.49
C HIS A 349 -6.37 4.39 -24.78
N LEU A 350 -6.51 4.43 -23.44
CA LEU A 350 -6.33 5.66 -22.66
C LEU A 350 -4.89 6.21 -22.75
N ALA A 351 -3.92 5.34 -22.99
CA ALA A 351 -2.51 5.67 -23.17
C ALA A 351 -2.15 5.94 -24.67
N ASP A 352 -3.12 6.21 -25.54
CA ASP A 352 -2.91 6.37 -27.00
C ASP A 352 -2.34 7.76 -27.36
N THR A 353 -1.34 8.20 -26.62
CA THR A 353 -0.52 9.39 -26.91
C THR A 353 0.92 8.96 -27.15
N PRO A 354 1.73 9.76 -27.89
CA PRO A 354 3.16 9.50 -27.97
C PRO A 354 3.76 9.44 -26.57
N TRP A 355 4.63 8.44 -26.35
CA TRP A 355 5.28 8.29 -25.07
C TRP A 355 6.12 9.52 -24.72
N HIS A 356 5.95 10.01 -23.50
CA HIS A 356 6.83 10.99 -22.88
C HIS A 356 6.88 10.73 -21.35
N PRO A 357 8.00 10.99 -20.68
CA PRO A 357 8.14 10.68 -19.26
C PRO A 357 7.50 11.72 -18.33
N ASP A 358 7.30 12.95 -18.79
CA ASP A 358 6.72 14.02 -17.99
C ASP A 358 5.19 14.02 -18.11
N ARG A 359 4.53 13.47 -17.09
CA ARG A 359 3.07 13.35 -17.00
C ARG A 359 2.56 13.93 -15.69
N SER A 360 1.35 14.45 -15.70
CA SER A 360 0.67 14.88 -14.47
C SER A 360 0.17 13.69 -13.67
N SER A 361 0.06 13.87 -12.35
CA SER A 361 -0.55 12.86 -11.47
C SER A 361 -2.02 12.63 -11.84
N LEU A 362 -2.43 11.36 -11.75
CA LEU A 362 -3.81 10.89 -11.94
C LEU A 362 -4.47 10.52 -10.60
N MET A 363 -3.81 10.79 -9.48
CA MET A 363 -4.37 10.54 -8.17
C MET A 363 -5.54 11.49 -7.88
N PRO A 364 -6.72 10.97 -7.47
CA PRO A 364 -7.87 11.82 -7.16
C PRO A 364 -7.72 12.58 -5.84
N GLN A 365 -6.75 12.19 -5.01
CA GLN A 365 -6.47 12.80 -3.71
C GLN A 365 -4.97 12.68 -3.40
N THR A 366 -4.41 13.75 -2.86
CA THR A 366 -2.99 13.83 -2.48
C THR A 366 -2.75 13.41 -1.02
N PHE A 367 -1.50 13.08 -0.69
CA PHE A 367 -1.09 12.82 0.69
C PHE A 367 -1.38 14.01 1.62
N GLY A 368 -1.15 15.24 1.17
CA GLY A 368 -1.43 16.45 1.95
C GLY A 368 -2.90 16.63 2.30
N GLU A 369 -3.82 16.23 1.42
CA GLU A 369 -5.26 16.36 1.63
C GLU A 369 -5.82 15.32 2.63
N ILE A 370 -5.18 14.18 2.82
CA ILE A 370 -5.65 13.17 3.81
C ILE A 370 -5.22 13.50 5.24
N LEU A 371 -4.25 14.38 5.46
CA LEU A 371 -3.71 14.69 6.80
C LEU A 371 -4.66 15.52 7.66
N PRO A 372 -5.28 16.63 7.21
CA PRO A 372 -6.17 17.42 8.05
C PRO A 372 -7.36 16.65 8.62
N PRO A 373 -8.09 15.80 7.85
CA PRO A 373 -9.13 14.94 8.41
C PRO A 373 -8.61 13.93 9.43
N LEU A 374 -7.40 13.35 9.20
CA LEU A 374 -6.76 12.46 10.17
C LEU A 374 -6.47 13.19 11.47
N TYR A 375 -5.85 14.38 11.42
CA TYR A 375 -5.57 15.16 12.62
C TYR A 375 -6.84 15.50 13.39
N ALA A 376 -7.89 15.96 12.69
CA ALA A 376 -9.19 16.22 13.31
C ALA A 376 -9.81 14.97 13.96
N PHE A 377 -9.58 13.77 13.41
CA PHE A 377 -10.01 12.52 14.02
C PHE A 377 -9.20 12.16 15.28
N LEU A 378 -7.88 12.34 15.25
CA LEU A 378 -6.98 12.00 16.36
C LEU A 378 -7.08 13.00 17.52
N GLU A 379 -7.44 14.25 17.29
CA GLU A 379 -7.51 15.33 18.30
C GLU A 379 -8.84 15.40 19.06
N ARG A 380 -9.85 14.67 18.60
CA ARG A 380 -11.15 14.51 19.29
C ARG A 380 -11.12 13.38 20.31
#